data_a1f8928b07a21a6552246b4de2e94294
#
_entry.id   a1f8928b07a21a6552246b4de2e94294
#
_cell.length_a   1.000
_cell.length_b   1.000
_cell.length_c   1.000
_cell.angle_alpha   90.00
_cell.angle_beta   90.00
_cell.angle_gamma   90.00
#
_symmetry.space_group_name_H-M   'P 1'
#
loop_
_entity.id
_entity.type
_entity.pdbx_description
1 polymer ?
#
loop_
_entity_poly.entity_id
_entity_poly.type
_entity_poly.pdbx_seq_one_letter_code
_entity_poly.pdbx_strand_id
1 'polypeptide(L)'
;EQMFGVRVLQGFAAGLWSACLAIATSLVPMEKLGVSLGIMQAGLTCGNVIGPLVGGSLATLFGMRASFFVAGGLLTIITLVFMFYIPEPPKAEPKKLASKPQVQLLQQPVIRETLIYIAVAQMVILLIQPILSLYIAELNHGEGNIMFLSGVAFSLVGIASAITAPSWGRFGQEHGFYKALCAATLLSGLMSAVTAMPQTLLLFCVCNFCYGLCCAGIQPSLSAVLASNTTTDQRGRVFGFMFSAQQFGSMVGPVLGGAIATFAPLQSLFVVAGVILFGISACVWLRHGHEQNIVA
;
A
#
# COMPACT_ATOMS: atom_id res chain seq x y z
N GLU A 1 24.16 -16.95 -6.38
CA GLU A 1 24.00 -16.45 -7.77
C GLU A 1 22.65 -16.88 -8.37
N GLN A 2 22.23 -18.15 -8.26
CA GLN A 2 20.95 -18.64 -8.80
C GLN A 2 19.74 -17.92 -8.18
N MET A 3 19.74 -17.68 -6.86
CA MET A 3 18.67 -16.93 -6.18
C MET A 3 18.56 -15.50 -6.70
N PHE A 4 19.64 -14.85 -7.02
CA PHE A 4 19.62 -13.49 -7.57
C PHE A 4 18.98 -13.47 -8.97
N GLY A 5 19.34 -14.41 -9.85
CA GLY A 5 18.74 -14.51 -11.18
C GLY A 5 17.21 -14.74 -11.12
N VAL A 6 16.75 -15.65 -10.24
CA VAL A 6 15.31 -15.89 -10.03
C VAL A 6 14.60 -14.66 -9.49
N ARG A 7 15.22 -13.88 -8.58
CA ARG A 7 14.66 -12.63 -8.05
C ARG A 7 14.53 -11.54 -9.14
N VAL A 8 15.51 -11.45 -10.04
CA VAL A 8 15.41 -10.54 -11.18
C VAL A 8 14.25 -10.92 -12.09
N LEU A 9 14.10 -12.22 -12.43
CA LEU A 9 12.96 -12.71 -13.21
C LEU A 9 11.63 -12.45 -12.51
N GLN A 10 11.55 -12.66 -11.20
CA GLN A 10 10.36 -12.34 -10.40
C GLN A 10 10.02 -10.84 -10.46
N GLY A 11 11.03 -9.96 -10.49
CA GLY A 11 10.85 -8.51 -10.65
C GLY A 11 10.17 -8.16 -11.98
N PHE A 12 10.53 -8.80 -13.08
CA PHE A 12 9.85 -8.61 -14.37
C PHE A 12 8.40 -9.09 -14.36
N ALA A 13 8.08 -10.14 -13.60
CA ALA A 13 6.73 -10.68 -13.47
C ALA A 13 5.85 -9.91 -12.46
N ALA A 14 6.40 -8.96 -11.70
CA ALA A 14 5.73 -8.30 -10.58
C ALA A 14 4.64 -7.27 -11.00
N GLY A 15 4.38 -7.07 -12.29
CA GLY A 15 3.41 -6.10 -12.81
C GLY A 15 1.92 -6.48 -12.66
N LEU A 16 1.60 -7.65 -12.10
CA LEU A 16 0.23 -8.16 -12.01
C LEU A 16 -0.72 -7.21 -11.26
N TRP A 17 -0.28 -6.63 -10.15
CA TRP A 17 -1.10 -5.72 -9.34
C TRP A 17 -1.51 -4.46 -10.12
N SER A 18 -0.58 -3.84 -10.84
CA SER A 18 -0.86 -2.66 -11.65
C SER A 18 -1.83 -2.97 -12.80
N ALA A 19 -1.71 -4.16 -13.41
CA ALA A 19 -2.62 -4.62 -14.44
C ALA A 19 -4.04 -4.85 -13.87
N CYS A 20 -4.16 -5.50 -12.71
CA CYS A 20 -5.45 -5.70 -12.03
C CYS A 20 -6.12 -4.36 -11.68
N LEU A 21 -5.36 -3.37 -11.18
CA LEU A 21 -5.87 -2.02 -10.92
C LEU A 21 -6.34 -1.34 -12.19
N ALA A 22 -5.57 -1.43 -13.28
CA ALA A 22 -5.94 -0.85 -14.57
C ALA A 22 -7.24 -1.44 -15.11
N ILE A 23 -7.40 -2.76 -15.08
CA ILE A 23 -8.61 -3.47 -15.51
C ILE A 23 -9.78 -3.07 -14.63
N ALA A 24 -9.65 -3.17 -13.30
CA ALA A 24 -10.73 -2.86 -12.37
C ALA A 24 -11.21 -1.40 -12.53
N THR A 25 -10.29 -0.45 -12.64
CA THR A 25 -10.64 0.96 -12.81
C THR A 25 -11.21 1.28 -14.20
N SER A 26 -11.00 0.44 -15.21
CA SER A 26 -11.60 0.58 -16.54
C SER A 26 -13.02 0.03 -16.63
N LEU A 27 -13.34 -0.98 -15.82
CA LEU A 27 -14.65 -1.65 -15.81
C LEU A 27 -15.65 -1.02 -14.83
N VAL A 28 -15.18 -0.31 -13.83
CA VAL A 28 -16.01 0.25 -12.75
C VAL A 28 -16.43 1.69 -13.09
N PRO A 29 -17.73 2.06 -12.95
CA PRO A 29 -18.18 3.44 -13.05
C PRO A 29 -17.50 4.33 -12.01
N MET A 30 -17.32 5.63 -12.33
CA MET A 30 -16.64 6.58 -11.45
C MET A 30 -17.30 6.70 -10.07
N GLU A 31 -18.63 6.56 -10.00
CA GLU A 31 -19.41 6.63 -8.75
C GLU A 31 -19.07 5.49 -7.77
N LYS A 32 -18.56 4.37 -8.25
CA LYS A 32 -18.19 3.19 -7.43
C LYS A 32 -16.68 2.98 -7.34
N LEU A 33 -15.89 3.87 -7.94
CA LEU A 33 -14.45 3.70 -8.06
C LEU A 33 -13.76 3.57 -6.69
N GLY A 34 -14.08 4.45 -5.75
CA GLY A 34 -13.47 4.45 -4.41
C GLY A 34 -13.75 3.17 -3.63
N VAL A 35 -15.01 2.71 -3.63
CA VAL A 35 -15.39 1.46 -2.95
C VAL A 35 -14.67 0.27 -3.58
N SER A 36 -14.61 0.21 -4.91
CA SER A 36 -13.94 -0.89 -5.62
C SER A 36 -12.46 -0.95 -5.33
N LEU A 37 -11.78 0.20 -5.32
CA LEU A 37 -10.37 0.29 -4.95
C LEU A 37 -10.13 -0.06 -3.47
N GLY A 38 -11.05 0.34 -2.58
CA GLY A 38 -11.03 -0.04 -1.17
C GLY A 38 -11.16 -1.56 -0.97
N ILE A 39 -12.08 -2.22 -1.70
CA ILE A 39 -12.24 -3.69 -1.66
C ILE A 39 -10.98 -4.39 -2.19
N MET A 40 -10.42 -3.91 -3.30
CA MET A 40 -9.17 -4.45 -3.84
C MET A 40 -8.02 -4.32 -2.84
N GLN A 41 -7.92 -3.17 -2.17
CA GLN A 41 -6.90 -2.93 -1.14
C GLN A 41 -7.11 -3.83 0.08
N ALA A 42 -8.37 -4.02 0.51
CA ALA A 42 -8.70 -4.96 1.58
C ALA A 42 -8.27 -6.39 1.23
N GLY A 43 -8.55 -6.85 0.00
CA GLY A 43 -8.12 -8.15 -0.50
C GLY A 43 -6.59 -8.32 -0.48
N LEU A 44 -5.84 -7.30 -0.97
CA LEU A 44 -4.38 -7.29 -0.92
C LEU A 44 -3.86 -7.38 0.53
N THR A 45 -4.46 -6.62 1.43
CA THR A 45 -4.07 -6.60 2.84
C THR A 45 -4.37 -7.95 3.52
N CYS A 46 -5.52 -8.55 3.25
CA CYS A 46 -5.84 -9.91 3.71
C CYS A 46 -4.81 -10.93 3.22
N GLY A 47 -4.41 -10.85 1.95
CA GLY A 47 -3.36 -11.70 1.39
C GLY A 47 -2.02 -11.53 2.10
N ASN A 48 -1.63 -10.31 2.42
CA ASN A 48 -0.40 -10.01 3.14
C ASN A 48 -0.41 -10.52 4.60
N VAL A 49 -1.58 -10.60 5.24
CA VAL A 49 -1.73 -11.12 6.61
C VAL A 49 -1.78 -12.65 6.60
N ILE A 50 -2.60 -13.24 5.72
CA ILE A 50 -2.83 -14.69 5.66
C ILE A 50 -1.64 -15.41 5.01
N GLY A 51 -0.99 -14.79 4.03
CA GLY A 51 0.12 -15.38 3.28
C GLY A 51 1.24 -15.94 4.15
N PRO A 52 1.84 -15.16 5.05
CA PRO A 52 2.89 -15.65 5.96
C PRO A 52 2.41 -16.76 6.90
N LEU A 53 1.16 -16.72 7.37
CA LEU A 53 0.59 -17.76 8.23
C LEU A 53 0.45 -19.08 7.48
N VAL A 54 -0.14 -19.05 6.29
CA VAL A 54 -0.29 -20.24 5.44
C VAL A 54 1.06 -20.74 4.96
N GLY A 55 1.93 -19.85 4.50
CA GLY A 55 3.28 -20.19 4.03
C GLY A 55 4.15 -20.79 5.14
N GLY A 56 4.10 -20.21 6.33
CA GLY A 56 4.80 -20.73 7.51
C GLY A 56 4.29 -22.12 7.94
N SER A 57 2.97 -22.31 7.97
CA SER A 57 2.35 -23.61 8.28
C SER A 57 2.71 -24.68 7.25
N LEU A 58 2.67 -24.35 5.96
CA LEU A 58 3.10 -25.27 4.91
C LEU A 58 4.59 -25.61 5.01
N ALA A 59 5.44 -24.64 5.35
CA ALA A 59 6.87 -24.86 5.49
C ALA A 59 7.20 -25.76 6.69
N THR A 60 6.45 -25.68 7.79
CA THR A 60 6.63 -26.55 8.94
C THR A 60 6.12 -27.97 8.71
N LEU A 61 5.01 -28.14 7.98
CA LEU A 61 4.39 -29.44 7.73
C LEU A 61 5.06 -30.22 6.58
N PHE A 62 5.39 -29.55 5.49
CA PHE A 62 5.84 -30.18 4.24
C PHE A 62 7.26 -29.79 3.82
N GLY A 63 7.89 -28.90 4.59
CA GLY A 63 9.21 -28.36 4.27
C GLY A 63 9.16 -27.19 3.27
N MET A 64 10.24 -26.40 3.25
CA MET A 64 10.34 -25.14 2.51
C MET A 64 10.14 -25.31 0.99
N ARG A 65 10.71 -26.38 0.41
CA ARG A 65 10.61 -26.64 -1.06
C ARG A 65 9.17 -26.94 -1.46
N ALA A 66 8.46 -27.76 -0.69
CA ALA A 66 7.06 -28.10 -0.97
C ALA A 66 6.16 -26.88 -0.90
N SER A 67 6.39 -25.94 0.02
CA SER A 67 5.65 -24.67 0.14
C SER A 67 5.75 -23.84 -1.13
N PHE A 68 6.91 -23.75 -1.75
CA PHE A 68 7.09 -23.05 -3.03
C PHE A 68 6.35 -23.74 -4.19
N PHE A 69 6.33 -25.08 -4.24
CA PHE A 69 5.57 -25.80 -5.26
C PHE A 69 4.06 -25.62 -5.08
N VAL A 70 3.56 -25.65 -3.85
CA VAL A 70 2.14 -25.39 -3.55
C VAL A 70 1.76 -23.95 -3.95
N ALA A 71 2.57 -22.96 -3.57
CA ALA A 71 2.35 -21.57 -3.96
C ALA A 71 2.37 -21.38 -5.49
N GLY A 72 3.34 -21.99 -6.17
CA GLY A 72 3.43 -21.98 -7.63
C GLY A 72 2.22 -22.64 -8.30
N GLY A 73 1.78 -23.79 -7.79
CA GLY A 73 0.58 -24.49 -8.26
C GLY A 73 -0.69 -23.65 -8.08
N LEU A 74 -0.85 -23.02 -6.92
CA LEU A 74 -1.97 -22.12 -6.64
C LEU A 74 -2.00 -20.92 -7.60
N LEU A 75 -0.84 -20.28 -7.82
CA LEU A 75 -0.73 -19.18 -8.78
C LEU A 75 -1.07 -19.63 -10.20
N THR A 76 -0.64 -20.82 -10.61
CA THR A 76 -0.98 -21.39 -11.92
C THR A 76 -2.48 -21.59 -12.06
N ILE A 77 -3.13 -22.18 -11.05
CA ILE A 77 -4.60 -22.37 -11.01
C ILE A 77 -5.31 -21.02 -11.12
N ILE A 78 -4.91 -20.03 -10.33
CA ILE A 78 -5.48 -18.67 -10.36
C ILE A 78 -5.31 -18.05 -11.74
N THR A 79 -4.14 -18.21 -12.37
CA THR A 79 -3.89 -17.70 -13.73
C THR A 79 -4.81 -18.35 -14.76
N LEU A 80 -5.00 -19.67 -14.68
CA LEU A 80 -5.92 -20.38 -15.57
C LEU A 80 -7.38 -19.92 -15.35
N VAL A 81 -7.82 -19.79 -14.11
CA VAL A 81 -9.15 -19.25 -13.79
C VAL A 81 -9.31 -17.85 -14.37
N PHE A 82 -8.30 -16.99 -14.20
CA PHE A 82 -8.32 -15.63 -14.75
C PHE A 82 -8.44 -15.65 -16.29
N MET A 83 -7.69 -16.52 -16.95
CA MET A 83 -7.68 -16.64 -18.40
C MET A 83 -9.02 -17.13 -18.99
N PHE A 84 -9.73 -18.01 -18.29
CA PHE A 84 -10.97 -18.61 -18.80
C PHE A 84 -12.25 -17.89 -18.35
N TYR A 85 -12.23 -17.22 -17.18
CA TYR A 85 -13.46 -16.66 -16.59
C TYR A 85 -13.55 -15.14 -16.68
N ILE A 86 -12.42 -14.42 -16.88
CA ILE A 86 -12.47 -12.97 -16.98
C ILE A 86 -12.53 -12.56 -18.44
N PRO A 87 -13.67 -11.98 -18.91
CA PRO A 87 -13.74 -11.47 -20.26
C PRO A 87 -12.74 -10.35 -20.47
N GLU A 88 -12.07 -10.36 -21.60
CA GLU A 88 -11.23 -9.23 -22.01
C GLU A 88 -12.10 -7.95 -22.00
N PRO A 89 -11.63 -6.86 -21.38
CA PRO A 89 -12.31 -5.58 -21.52
C PRO A 89 -12.44 -5.26 -23.01
N PRO A 90 -13.58 -4.63 -23.45
CA PRO A 90 -13.76 -4.28 -24.84
C PRO A 90 -12.51 -3.57 -25.33
N LYS A 91 -11.88 -4.08 -26.37
CA LYS A 91 -10.74 -3.42 -26.99
C LYS A 91 -11.24 -2.02 -27.35
N ALA A 92 -10.79 -1.02 -26.63
CA ALA A 92 -10.97 0.34 -27.09
C ALA A 92 -10.46 0.34 -28.54
N GLU A 93 -11.34 0.67 -29.51
CA GLU A 93 -10.91 0.80 -30.89
C GLU A 93 -9.61 1.60 -30.87
N PRO A 94 -8.60 1.21 -31.63
CA PRO A 94 -7.36 1.96 -31.69
C PRO A 94 -7.70 3.31 -32.35
N LYS A 95 -8.31 4.20 -31.57
CA LYS A 95 -8.29 5.60 -31.92
C LYS A 95 -6.82 5.90 -32.09
N LYS A 96 -6.42 6.21 -33.34
CA LYS A 96 -5.13 6.82 -33.69
C LYS A 96 -4.99 8.20 -33.04
N LEU A 97 -5.37 8.30 -31.76
CA LEU A 97 -4.94 9.42 -30.95
C LEU A 97 -3.46 9.19 -30.72
N ALA A 98 -2.66 10.12 -31.22
CA ALA A 98 -1.26 10.22 -30.91
C ALA A 98 -1.11 10.00 -29.40
N SER A 99 -0.72 8.78 -29.02
CA SER A 99 -0.51 8.44 -27.61
C SER A 99 0.56 9.41 -27.16
N LYS A 100 0.15 10.37 -26.31
CA LYS A 100 1.10 11.34 -25.74
C LYS A 100 2.32 10.55 -25.28
N PRO A 101 3.55 10.93 -25.66
CA PRO A 101 4.73 10.21 -25.26
C PRO A 101 4.72 9.99 -23.74
N GLN A 102 5.22 8.86 -23.27
CA GLN A 102 5.21 8.47 -21.85
C GLN A 102 5.73 9.61 -20.94
N VAL A 103 6.70 10.37 -21.44
CA VAL A 103 7.28 11.54 -20.76
C VAL A 103 6.25 12.65 -20.52
N GLN A 104 5.28 12.84 -21.43
CA GLN A 104 4.25 13.88 -21.26
C GLN A 104 3.25 13.56 -20.16
N LEU A 105 3.03 12.27 -19.82
CA LEU A 105 2.20 11.90 -18.68
C LEU A 105 2.85 12.30 -17.36
N LEU A 106 4.15 12.10 -17.23
CA LEU A 106 4.93 12.50 -16.05
C LEU A 106 5.12 14.03 -15.93
N GLN A 107 4.90 14.78 -17.03
CA GLN A 107 4.92 16.24 -17.00
C GLN A 107 3.63 16.84 -16.43
N GLN A 108 2.55 16.06 -16.32
CA GLN A 108 1.34 16.52 -15.64
C GLN A 108 1.62 16.65 -14.13
N PRO A 109 1.45 17.85 -13.55
CA PRO A 109 1.82 18.11 -12.16
C PRO A 109 1.07 17.17 -11.18
N VAL A 110 -0.21 16.94 -11.43
CA VAL A 110 -1.06 16.07 -10.59
C VAL A 110 -0.52 14.62 -10.55
N ILE A 111 -0.18 14.05 -11.71
CA ILE A 111 0.33 12.68 -11.79
C ILE A 111 1.68 12.59 -11.09
N ARG A 112 2.59 13.51 -11.38
CA ARG A 112 3.93 13.54 -10.76
C ARG A 112 3.87 13.66 -9.25
N GLU A 113 3.06 14.57 -8.73
CA GLU A 113 2.89 14.78 -7.29
C GLU A 113 2.27 13.55 -6.62
N THR A 114 1.22 12.98 -7.21
CA THR A 114 0.60 11.77 -6.67
C THR A 114 1.58 10.60 -6.65
N LEU A 115 2.44 10.44 -7.66
CA LEU A 115 3.49 9.41 -7.67
C LEU A 115 4.53 9.64 -6.56
N ILE A 116 4.89 10.90 -6.28
CA ILE A 116 5.78 11.23 -5.15
C ILE A 116 5.10 10.87 -3.82
N TYR A 117 3.82 11.22 -3.63
CA TYR A 117 3.09 10.86 -2.42
C TYR A 117 2.99 9.34 -2.23
N ILE A 118 2.81 8.58 -3.33
CA ILE A 118 2.81 7.12 -3.30
C ILE A 118 4.16 6.57 -2.86
N ALA A 119 5.26 7.06 -3.43
CA ALA A 119 6.60 6.63 -3.07
C ALA A 119 6.91 6.92 -1.60
N VAL A 120 6.57 8.13 -1.12
CA VAL A 120 6.81 8.56 0.26
C VAL A 120 5.90 7.80 1.23
N ALA A 121 4.63 7.59 0.91
CA ALA A 121 3.71 6.80 1.75
C ALA A 121 4.20 5.35 1.89
N GLN A 122 4.63 4.73 0.79
CA GLN A 122 5.17 3.37 0.81
C GLN A 122 6.48 3.28 1.58
N MET A 123 7.35 4.28 1.44
CA MET A 123 8.59 4.41 2.21
C MET A 123 8.30 4.45 3.71
N VAL A 124 7.30 5.22 4.16
CA VAL A 124 6.90 5.32 5.57
C VAL A 124 6.41 3.98 6.10
N ILE A 125 5.58 3.26 5.35
CA ILE A 125 5.07 1.94 5.75
C ILE A 125 6.24 0.97 5.98
N LEU A 126 7.21 0.93 5.08
CA LEU A 126 8.33 0.01 5.15
C LEU A 126 9.52 0.50 5.99
N LEU A 127 9.51 1.76 6.42
CA LEU A 127 10.49 2.31 7.36
C LEU A 127 10.39 1.64 8.73
N ILE A 128 9.17 1.36 9.19
CA ILE A 128 8.90 0.79 10.53
C ILE A 128 8.97 -0.75 10.51
N GLN A 129 8.58 -1.39 9.41
CA GLN A 129 8.37 -2.83 9.34
C GLN A 129 9.55 -3.70 9.80
N PRO A 130 10.81 -3.49 9.35
CA PRO A 130 11.93 -4.35 9.75
C PRO A 130 12.34 -4.14 11.22
N ILE A 131 11.99 -3.01 11.81
CA ILE A 131 12.40 -2.61 13.16
C ILE A 131 11.33 -2.95 14.19
N LEU A 132 10.12 -3.24 13.74
CA LEU A 132 8.99 -3.58 14.61
C LEU A 132 9.32 -4.74 15.57
N SER A 133 10.00 -5.77 15.10
CA SER A 133 10.41 -6.92 15.94
C SER A 133 11.44 -6.54 17.00
N LEU A 134 12.37 -5.64 16.70
CA LEU A 134 13.33 -5.12 17.66
C LEU A 134 12.65 -4.25 18.72
N TYR A 135 11.72 -3.40 18.31
CA TYR A 135 10.95 -2.56 19.22
C TYR A 135 10.06 -3.39 20.16
N ILE A 136 9.42 -4.44 19.66
CA ILE A 136 8.63 -5.36 20.49
C ILE A 136 9.53 -6.13 21.48
N ALA A 137 10.74 -6.51 21.07
CA ALA A 137 11.71 -7.14 21.96
C ALA A 137 12.14 -6.19 23.09
N GLU A 138 12.34 -4.92 22.80
CA GLU A 138 12.64 -3.88 23.80
C GLU A 138 11.47 -3.68 24.76
N LEU A 139 10.25 -3.52 24.25
CA LEU A 139 9.02 -3.35 25.04
C LEU A 139 8.70 -4.53 25.96
N ASN A 140 9.02 -5.75 25.54
CA ASN A 140 8.74 -6.97 26.30
C ASN A 140 9.97 -7.51 27.06
N HIS A 141 11.01 -6.67 27.22
CA HIS A 141 12.26 -7.02 27.93
C HIS A 141 12.93 -8.32 27.43
N GLY A 142 12.70 -8.67 26.17
CA GLY A 142 13.21 -9.91 25.56
C GLY A 142 12.47 -11.18 25.99
N GLU A 143 11.42 -11.08 26.77
CA GLU A 143 10.64 -12.21 27.22
C GLU A 143 9.64 -12.72 26.17
N GLY A 144 9.35 -14.01 26.18
CA GLY A 144 8.37 -14.66 25.31
C GLY A 144 8.85 -14.85 23.86
N ASN A 145 7.91 -15.27 23.01
CA ASN A 145 8.19 -15.50 21.59
C ASN A 145 8.04 -14.20 20.80
N ILE A 146 9.14 -13.45 20.67
CA ILE A 146 9.19 -12.15 19.98
C ILE A 146 8.69 -12.24 18.54
N MET A 147 9.00 -13.34 17.85
CA MET A 147 8.55 -13.54 16.46
C MET A 147 7.02 -13.65 16.38
N PHE A 148 6.40 -14.36 17.31
CA PHE A 148 4.95 -14.49 17.40
C PHE A 148 4.29 -13.14 17.75
N LEU A 149 4.81 -12.41 18.73
CA LEU A 149 4.31 -11.10 19.15
C LEU A 149 4.42 -10.07 18.03
N SER A 150 5.52 -10.08 17.28
CA SER A 150 5.71 -9.22 16.10
C SER A 150 4.71 -9.56 14.99
N GLY A 151 4.46 -10.84 14.77
CA GLY A 151 3.44 -11.32 13.83
C GLY A 151 2.03 -10.83 14.22
N VAL A 152 1.68 -10.91 15.50
CA VAL A 152 0.39 -10.41 16.02
C VAL A 152 0.27 -8.90 15.81
N ALA A 153 1.28 -8.13 16.20
CA ALA A 153 1.27 -6.67 16.04
C ALA A 153 1.14 -6.26 14.57
N PHE A 154 1.82 -6.94 13.66
CA PHE A 154 1.71 -6.70 12.23
C PHE A 154 0.32 -7.08 11.68
N SER A 155 -0.21 -8.21 12.12
CA SER A 155 -1.55 -8.68 11.71
C SER A 155 -2.65 -7.74 12.16
N LEU A 156 -2.54 -7.12 13.35
CA LEU A 156 -3.51 -6.15 13.85
C LEU A 156 -3.67 -4.95 12.91
N VAL A 157 -2.56 -4.40 12.39
CA VAL A 157 -2.60 -3.32 11.39
C VAL A 157 -3.28 -3.79 10.11
N GLY A 158 -2.94 -5.00 9.65
CA GLY A 158 -3.54 -5.58 8.45
C GLY A 158 -5.04 -5.80 8.58
N ILE A 159 -5.49 -6.38 9.69
CA ILE A 159 -6.91 -6.62 9.98
C ILE A 159 -7.67 -5.28 10.05
N ALA A 160 -7.14 -4.32 10.81
CA ALA A 160 -7.73 -2.99 10.92
C ALA A 160 -7.88 -2.33 9.54
N SER A 161 -6.83 -2.39 8.73
CA SER A 161 -6.82 -1.82 7.38
C SER A 161 -7.80 -2.52 6.44
N ALA A 162 -7.88 -3.85 6.48
CA ALA A 162 -8.81 -4.61 5.64
C ALA A 162 -10.27 -4.25 5.93
N ILE A 163 -10.62 -4.08 7.20
CA ILE A 163 -11.98 -3.72 7.63
C ILE A 163 -12.35 -2.31 7.16
N THR A 164 -11.43 -1.35 7.25
CA THR A 164 -11.76 0.07 7.04
C THR A 164 -11.48 0.58 5.63
N ALA A 165 -10.70 -0.13 4.82
CA ALA A 165 -10.37 0.31 3.45
C ALA A 165 -11.61 0.60 2.57
N PRO A 166 -12.70 -0.22 2.58
CA PRO A 166 -13.91 0.10 1.81
C PRO A 166 -14.63 1.35 2.32
N SER A 167 -14.61 1.60 3.64
CA SER A 167 -15.22 2.79 4.24
C SER A 167 -14.47 4.06 3.84
N TRP A 168 -13.15 4.02 3.80
CA TRP A 168 -12.32 5.11 3.29
C TRP A 168 -12.59 5.36 1.79
N GLY A 169 -12.79 4.30 1.02
CA GLY A 169 -13.16 4.39 -0.38
C GLY A 169 -14.50 5.12 -0.58
N ARG A 170 -15.52 4.81 0.25
CA ARG A 170 -16.82 5.52 0.26
C ARG A 170 -16.65 6.97 0.65
N PHE A 171 -15.93 7.24 1.74
CA PHE A 171 -15.66 8.60 2.18
C PHE A 171 -15.00 9.45 1.09
N GLY A 172 -14.04 8.88 0.36
CA GLY A 172 -13.40 9.54 -0.78
C GLY A 172 -14.36 9.81 -1.94
N GLN A 173 -15.32 8.93 -2.20
CA GLN A 173 -16.35 9.15 -3.23
C GLN A 173 -17.32 10.26 -2.87
N GLU A 174 -17.76 10.32 -1.60
CA GLU A 174 -18.75 11.30 -1.14
C GLU A 174 -18.15 12.69 -0.92
N HIS A 175 -16.92 12.78 -0.41
CA HIS A 175 -16.29 14.03 0.00
C HIS A 175 -15.11 14.46 -0.88
N GLY A 176 -14.71 13.61 -1.83
CA GLY A 176 -13.56 13.84 -2.70
C GLY A 176 -12.28 13.12 -2.24
N PHE A 177 -11.55 12.57 -3.20
CA PHE A 177 -10.37 11.72 -2.93
C PHE A 177 -9.20 12.49 -2.30
N TYR A 178 -9.04 13.78 -2.61
CA TYR A 178 -8.02 14.62 -1.98
C TYR A 178 -8.32 14.88 -0.50
N LYS A 179 -9.60 15.11 -0.13
CA LYS A 179 -10.00 15.27 1.28
C LYS A 179 -9.82 13.96 2.04
N ALA A 180 -10.17 12.83 1.42
CA ALA A 180 -9.93 11.51 2.02
C ALA A 180 -8.45 11.23 2.23
N LEU A 181 -7.60 11.57 1.25
CA LEU A 181 -6.15 11.44 1.38
C LEU A 181 -5.59 12.31 2.51
N CYS A 182 -6.00 13.57 2.55
CA CYS A 182 -5.60 14.52 3.60
C CYS A 182 -6.00 14.02 4.99
N ALA A 183 -7.25 13.59 5.18
CA ALA A 183 -7.75 13.05 6.44
C ALA A 183 -7.02 11.76 6.84
N ALA A 184 -6.84 10.82 5.89
CA ALA A 184 -6.15 9.56 6.15
C ALA A 184 -4.69 9.78 6.54
N THR A 185 -3.95 10.64 5.83
CA THR A 185 -2.54 10.94 6.16
C THR A 185 -2.39 11.72 7.45
N LEU A 186 -3.30 12.66 7.75
CA LEU A 186 -3.32 13.42 9.00
C LEU A 186 -3.55 12.48 10.20
N LEU A 187 -4.61 11.68 10.15
CA LEU A 187 -4.96 10.75 11.23
C LEU A 187 -3.89 9.66 11.41
N SER A 188 -3.35 9.14 10.31
CA SER A 188 -2.25 8.16 10.38
C SER A 188 -0.99 8.77 10.97
N GLY A 189 -0.67 10.01 10.62
CA GLY A 189 0.46 10.73 11.19
C GLY A 189 0.31 10.94 12.70
N LEU A 190 -0.89 11.33 13.15
CA LEU A 190 -1.20 11.47 14.57
C LEU A 190 -1.09 10.13 15.30
N MET A 191 -1.72 9.08 14.78
CA MET A 191 -1.67 7.76 15.39
C MET A 191 -0.26 7.17 15.39
N SER A 192 0.54 7.42 14.37
CA SER A 192 1.95 7.03 14.34
C SER A 192 2.73 7.71 15.48
N ALA A 193 2.56 9.01 15.68
CA ALA A 193 3.21 9.72 16.78
C ALA A 193 2.74 9.21 18.16
N VAL A 194 1.45 8.91 18.31
CA VAL A 194 0.89 8.31 19.54
C VAL A 194 1.47 6.92 19.78
N THR A 195 1.70 6.13 18.72
CA THR A 195 2.30 4.77 18.81
C THR A 195 3.76 4.80 19.33
N ALA A 196 4.43 5.95 19.33
CA ALA A 196 5.76 6.12 19.92
C ALA A 196 5.75 6.18 21.47
N MET A 197 4.59 6.44 22.11
CA MET A 197 4.50 6.71 23.56
C MET A 197 4.29 5.46 24.44
N PRO A 198 3.67 4.35 23.99
CA PRO A 198 3.39 3.19 24.83
C PRO A 198 4.66 2.58 25.45
N GLN A 199 4.56 2.29 26.76
CA GLN A 199 5.58 1.56 27.50
C GLN A 199 5.19 0.08 27.71
N THR A 200 4.02 -0.33 27.27
CA THR A 200 3.52 -1.71 27.40
C THR A 200 3.12 -2.26 26.03
N LEU A 201 3.38 -3.53 25.83
CA LEU A 201 3.05 -4.23 24.59
C LEU A 201 1.55 -4.15 24.24
N LEU A 202 0.68 -4.29 25.25
CA LEU A 202 -0.78 -4.22 25.04
C LEU A 202 -1.21 -2.85 24.47
N LEU A 203 -0.75 -1.77 25.11
CA LEU A 203 -1.08 -0.41 24.68
C LEU A 203 -0.50 -0.12 23.29
N PHE A 204 0.71 -0.60 23.01
CA PHE A 204 1.32 -0.53 21.67
C PHE A 204 0.45 -1.22 20.63
N CYS A 205 -0.03 -2.44 20.89
CA CYS A 205 -0.91 -3.17 19.97
C CYS A 205 -2.21 -2.42 19.70
N VAL A 206 -2.82 -1.81 20.72
CA VAL A 206 -4.03 -0.98 20.55
C VAL A 206 -3.76 0.25 19.69
N CYS A 207 -2.68 0.99 19.97
CA CYS A 207 -2.30 2.16 19.14
C CYS A 207 -1.98 1.75 17.70
N ASN A 208 -1.29 0.62 17.51
CA ASN A 208 -0.95 0.09 16.20
C ASN A 208 -2.20 -0.35 15.42
N PHE A 209 -3.19 -0.92 16.09
CA PHE A 209 -4.50 -1.21 15.50
C PHE A 209 -5.20 0.07 15.05
N CYS A 210 -5.25 1.10 15.89
CA CYS A 210 -5.82 2.40 15.54
C CYS A 210 -5.08 3.06 14.36
N TYR A 211 -3.76 2.95 14.32
CA TYR A 211 -2.97 3.38 13.16
C TYR A 211 -3.42 2.65 11.89
N GLY A 212 -3.63 1.34 11.95
CA GLY A 212 -4.14 0.53 10.84
C GLY A 212 -5.48 1.00 10.30
N LEU A 213 -6.43 1.38 11.19
CA LEU A 213 -7.73 1.94 10.79
C LEU A 213 -7.60 3.22 9.97
N CYS A 214 -6.62 4.06 10.30
CA CYS A 214 -6.40 5.35 9.65
C CYS A 214 -5.62 5.20 8.34
N CYS A 215 -4.54 4.42 8.32
CA CYS A 215 -3.67 4.29 7.14
C CYS A 215 -4.32 3.55 5.96
N ALA A 216 -5.39 2.80 6.22
CA ALA A 216 -6.17 2.08 5.20
C ALA A 216 -6.70 2.98 4.07
N GLY A 217 -6.91 4.27 4.34
CA GLY A 217 -7.42 5.25 3.37
C GLY A 217 -6.38 5.78 2.39
N ILE A 218 -5.08 5.65 2.68
CA ILE A 218 -4.01 6.29 1.90
C ILE A 218 -3.94 5.72 0.48
N GLN A 219 -3.77 4.40 0.36
CA GLN A 219 -3.58 3.74 -0.95
C GLN A 219 -4.81 3.82 -1.86
N PRO A 220 -6.06 3.55 -1.40
CA PRO A 220 -7.25 3.71 -2.23
C PRO A 220 -7.43 5.14 -2.73
N SER A 221 -7.18 6.14 -1.86
CA SER A 221 -7.31 7.56 -2.24
C SER A 221 -6.30 7.96 -3.29
N LEU A 222 -5.02 7.58 -3.14
CA LEU A 222 -3.97 7.85 -4.13
C LEU A 222 -4.26 7.17 -5.48
N SER A 223 -4.71 5.92 -5.45
CA SER A 223 -5.10 5.18 -6.66
C SER A 223 -6.30 5.81 -7.36
N ALA A 224 -7.28 6.27 -6.57
CA ALA A 224 -8.46 6.96 -7.10
C ALA A 224 -8.13 8.32 -7.71
N VAL A 225 -7.23 9.10 -7.08
CA VAL A 225 -6.72 10.37 -7.64
C VAL A 225 -6.02 10.12 -8.97
N LEU A 226 -5.19 9.09 -9.09
CA LEU A 226 -4.57 8.74 -10.37
C LEU A 226 -5.60 8.31 -11.41
N ALA A 227 -6.56 7.47 -11.04
CA ALA A 227 -7.60 6.99 -11.95
C ALA A 227 -8.51 8.12 -12.47
N SER A 228 -8.89 9.07 -11.60
CA SER A 228 -9.76 10.20 -11.96
C SER A 228 -9.08 11.22 -12.87
N ASN A 229 -7.76 11.37 -12.76
CA ASN A 229 -6.98 12.30 -13.58
C ASN A 229 -6.36 11.65 -14.83
N THR A 230 -6.80 10.44 -15.18
CA THR A 230 -6.20 9.67 -16.28
C THR A 230 -7.29 9.09 -17.16
N THR A 231 -7.13 9.19 -18.49
CA THR A 231 -8.02 8.54 -19.45
C THR A 231 -7.88 7.02 -19.39
N THR A 232 -8.94 6.28 -19.75
CA THR A 232 -8.96 4.81 -19.71
C THR A 232 -7.78 4.18 -20.47
N ASP A 233 -7.40 4.74 -21.62
CA ASP A 233 -6.28 4.25 -22.45
C ASP A 233 -4.91 4.43 -21.78
N GLN A 234 -4.78 5.35 -20.84
CA GLN A 234 -3.53 5.69 -20.16
C GLN A 234 -3.40 5.03 -18.78
N ARG A 235 -4.51 4.49 -18.23
CA ARG A 235 -4.53 3.92 -16.87
C ARG A 235 -3.50 2.84 -16.66
N GLY A 236 -3.34 1.90 -17.60
CA GLY A 236 -2.34 0.85 -17.48
C GLY A 236 -0.91 1.38 -17.31
N ARG A 237 -0.55 2.44 -18.05
CA ARG A 237 0.77 3.08 -17.95
C ARG A 237 0.94 3.82 -16.64
N VAL A 238 -0.07 4.57 -16.21
CA VAL A 238 -0.01 5.36 -14.97
C VAL A 238 0.03 4.44 -13.75
N PHE A 239 -0.72 3.34 -13.75
CA PHE A 239 -0.62 2.34 -12.69
C PHE A 239 0.71 1.57 -12.71
N GLY A 240 1.33 1.42 -13.88
CA GLY A 240 2.72 0.93 -13.98
C GLY A 240 3.71 1.88 -13.29
N PHE A 241 3.59 3.20 -13.51
CA PHE A 241 4.39 4.21 -12.79
C PHE A 241 4.09 4.23 -11.30
N MET A 242 2.81 4.06 -10.91
CA MET A 242 2.42 3.92 -9.51
C MET A 242 3.15 2.76 -8.84
N PHE A 243 3.16 1.59 -9.49
CA PHE A 243 3.87 0.42 -8.97
C PHE A 243 5.37 0.67 -8.86
N SER A 244 5.99 1.31 -9.85
CA SER A 244 7.41 1.68 -9.80
C SER A 244 7.70 2.65 -8.65
N ALA A 245 6.83 3.63 -8.40
CA ALA A 245 6.95 4.56 -7.28
C ALA A 245 6.83 3.84 -5.92
N GLN A 246 5.89 2.88 -5.79
CA GLN A 246 5.77 2.03 -4.60
C GLN A 246 7.03 1.20 -4.37
N GLN A 247 7.58 0.58 -5.42
CA GLN A 247 8.82 -0.22 -5.30
C GLN A 247 10.02 0.62 -4.92
N PHE A 248 10.12 1.85 -5.43
CA PHE A 248 11.15 2.79 -5.02
C PHE A 248 11.03 3.14 -3.52
N GLY A 249 9.82 3.47 -3.05
CA GLY A 249 9.55 3.69 -1.63
C GLY A 249 9.91 2.47 -0.78
N SER A 250 9.56 1.27 -1.27
CA SER A 250 9.86 0.00 -0.60
C SER A 250 11.36 -0.30 -0.47
N MET A 251 12.16 0.19 -1.41
CA MET A 251 13.63 0.06 -1.37
C MET A 251 14.25 1.05 -0.37
N VAL A 252 13.78 2.29 -0.38
CA VAL A 252 14.35 3.38 0.43
C VAL A 252 13.93 3.25 1.90
N GLY A 253 12.70 2.84 2.18
CA GLY A 253 12.13 2.77 3.53
C GLY A 253 12.99 2.01 4.53
N PRO A 254 13.29 0.72 4.31
CA PRO A 254 14.11 -0.07 5.24
C PRO A 254 15.53 0.47 5.45
N VAL A 255 16.13 1.06 4.41
CA VAL A 255 17.47 1.65 4.48
C VAL A 255 17.47 2.86 5.42
N LEU A 256 16.49 3.76 5.24
CA LEU A 256 16.35 4.92 6.12
C LEU A 256 15.95 4.50 7.54
N GLY A 257 15.04 3.52 7.67
CA GLY A 257 14.65 3.00 8.97
C GLY A 257 15.83 2.42 9.75
N GLY A 258 16.65 1.60 9.10
CA GLY A 258 17.87 1.05 9.68
C GLY A 258 18.89 2.13 10.05
N ALA A 259 19.10 3.13 9.17
CA ALA A 259 20.01 4.24 9.45
C ALA A 259 19.56 5.06 10.67
N ILE A 260 18.26 5.40 10.76
CA ILE A 260 17.71 6.15 11.91
C ILE A 260 17.87 5.34 13.20
N ALA A 261 17.58 4.03 13.16
CA ALA A 261 17.67 3.14 14.32
C ALA A 261 19.10 3.01 14.89
N THR A 262 20.15 3.32 14.11
CA THR A 262 21.53 3.32 14.61
C THR A 262 21.90 4.58 15.41
N PHE A 263 21.19 5.69 15.18
CA PHE A 263 21.54 7.00 15.78
C PHE A 263 20.48 7.50 16.78
N ALA A 264 19.28 6.93 16.79
CA ALA A 264 18.18 7.39 17.60
C ALA A 264 17.40 6.20 18.21
N PRO A 265 16.66 6.43 19.34
CA PRO A 265 15.80 5.42 19.92
C PRO A 265 14.77 4.89 18.90
N LEU A 266 14.37 3.61 18.99
CA LEU A 266 13.44 2.98 18.05
C LEU A 266 12.09 3.68 17.97
N GLN A 267 11.64 4.32 19.07
CA GLN A 267 10.40 5.11 19.12
C GLN A 267 10.44 6.31 18.15
N SER A 268 11.62 6.88 17.89
CA SER A 268 11.77 8.02 16.98
C SER A 268 11.29 7.74 15.56
N LEU A 269 11.33 6.48 15.13
CA LEU A 269 10.86 6.06 13.81
C LEU A 269 9.36 6.31 13.62
N PHE A 270 8.55 6.07 14.66
CA PHE A 270 7.12 6.35 14.61
C PHE A 270 6.85 7.85 14.56
N VAL A 271 7.67 8.66 15.26
CA VAL A 271 7.57 10.13 15.20
C VAL A 271 7.98 10.64 13.82
N VAL A 272 9.08 10.16 13.26
CA VAL A 272 9.54 10.52 11.91
C VAL A 272 8.49 10.13 10.87
N ALA A 273 7.92 8.93 10.96
CA ALA A 273 6.83 8.49 10.10
C ALA A 273 5.61 9.43 10.21
N GLY A 274 5.25 9.82 11.44
CA GLY A 274 4.20 10.78 11.70
C GLY A 274 4.45 12.13 11.05
N VAL A 275 5.64 12.70 11.22
CA VAL A 275 6.03 13.99 10.62
C VAL A 275 5.98 13.94 9.10
N ILE A 276 6.44 12.87 8.47
CA ILE A 276 6.37 12.71 7.02
C ILE A 276 4.92 12.65 6.54
N LEU A 277 4.05 11.90 7.23
CA LEU A 277 2.63 11.81 6.89
C LEU A 277 1.91 13.16 7.08
N PHE A 278 2.24 13.92 8.13
CA PHE A 278 1.77 15.30 8.29
C PHE A 278 2.24 16.20 7.13
N GLY A 279 3.49 16.05 6.70
CA GLY A 279 4.02 16.76 5.54
C GLY A 279 3.23 16.49 4.26
N ILE A 280 2.87 15.21 4.00
CA ILE A 280 2.00 14.84 2.88
C ILE A 280 0.64 15.52 3.02
N SER A 281 0.01 15.42 4.21
CA SER A 281 -1.30 16.02 4.47
C SER A 281 -1.28 17.53 4.23
N ALA A 282 -0.27 18.23 4.76
CA ALA A 282 -0.12 19.67 4.57
C ALA A 282 0.08 20.04 3.09
N CYS A 283 0.92 19.30 2.35
CA CYS A 283 1.13 19.53 0.93
C CYS A 283 -0.16 19.33 0.11
N VAL A 284 -0.91 18.26 0.40
CA VAL A 284 -2.19 17.98 -0.26
C VAL A 284 -3.22 19.08 0.05
N TRP A 285 -3.30 19.51 1.31
CA TRP A 285 -4.24 20.54 1.72
C TRP A 285 -3.92 21.91 1.09
N LEU A 286 -2.65 22.32 1.08
CA LEU A 286 -2.24 23.62 0.51
C LEU A 286 -2.45 23.69 -1.01
N ARG A 287 -2.28 22.57 -1.73
CA ARG A 287 -2.36 22.57 -3.19
C ARG A 287 -3.76 22.33 -3.73
N HIS A 288 -4.53 21.47 -3.08
CA HIS A 288 -5.83 21.01 -3.58
C HIS A 288 -7.00 21.39 -2.67
N GLY A 289 -6.77 21.95 -1.48
CA GLY A 289 -7.81 22.42 -0.58
C GLY A 289 -8.61 23.61 -1.13
N HIS A 290 -8.02 24.42 -1.99
CA HIS A 290 -8.67 25.59 -2.61
C HIS A 290 -9.49 25.25 -3.88
N GLU A 291 -9.12 24.21 -4.63
CA GLU A 291 -9.81 23.90 -5.91
C GLU A 291 -11.21 23.33 -5.71
N GLN A 292 -11.51 22.77 -4.54
CA GLN A 292 -12.81 22.13 -4.27
C GLN A 292 -13.88 23.07 -3.71
N ASN A 293 -13.54 24.28 -3.31
CA ASN A 293 -14.53 25.29 -2.92
C ASN A 293 -15.19 26.02 -4.10
N ILE A 294 -14.81 25.72 -5.34
CA ILE A 294 -15.33 26.35 -6.56
C ILE A 294 -16.41 25.47 -7.23
N VAL A 295 -16.57 24.21 -6.79
CA VAL A 295 -17.49 23.22 -7.41
C VAL A 295 -18.62 22.78 -6.46
N ALA A 296 -18.76 23.40 -5.29
CA ALA A 296 -19.86 23.18 -4.36
C ALA A 296 -20.97 24.23 -4.50
#